data_2f46b9630a1789ee07544a8ab020192d
#
_entry.id   2f46b9630a1789ee07544a8ab020192d
#
_cell.length_a   1.000
_cell.length_b   1.000
_cell.length_c   1.000
_cell.angle_alpha   90.00
_cell.angle_beta   90.00
_cell.angle_gamma   90.00
#
_symmetry.space_group_name_H-M   'P 1'
#
loop_
_entity.id
_entity.type
_entity.pdbx_description
1 polymer ?
#
loop_
_entity_poly.entity_id
_entity_poly.type
_entity_poly.pdbx_seq_one_letter_code
_entity_poly.pdbx_strand_id
1 'polypeptide(L)'
;FPPFVETFIAFSILYMAIENILKSEQERRWPLVFAFGLLHGFGFSFALSETMQFAGSHLITSLLAFNLGVELGQILIVCLIVPIINLIFQWTKKERFITVIVSVLVAHTAWHWMFDRYEVMQAYNFSGFLDHSGSSIINWVIVSFVVVLVYLILRRLFNQIME
;
A
#
# COMPACT_ATOMS: atom_id res chain seq x y z
N PHE A 1 0.10 12.13 11.37
CA PHE A 1 -0.45 11.64 10.10
C PHE A 1 -0.10 10.17 9.75
N PRO A 2 0.97 9.58 10.32
CA PRO A 2 1.34 8.20 10.03
C PRO A 2 0.19 7.19 10.16
N PRO A 3 -0.62 7.19 11.23
CA PRO A 3 -1.67 6.17 11.40
C PRO A 3 -2.72 6.13 10.29
N PHE A 4 -3.03 7.30 9.71
CA PHE A 4 -3.94 7.40 8.56
C PHE A 4 -3.36 6.70 7.33
N VAL A 5 -2.09 7.01 6.98
CA VAL A 5 -1.42 6.41 5.83
C VAL A 5 -1.26 4.90 6.03
N GLU A 6 -0.88 4.45 7.22
CA GLU A 6 -0.74 3.04 7.58
C GLU A 6 -2.06 2.27 7.45
N THR A 7 -3.18 2.87 7.88
CA THR A 7 -4.52 2.30 7.72
C THR A 7 -4.84 2.10 6.22
N PHE A 8 -4.54 3.10 5.37
CA PHE A 8 -4.77 3.00 3.93
C PHE A 8 -3.83 2.01 3.24
N ILE A 9 -2.59 1.86 3.71
CA ILE A 9 -1.67 0.82 3.24
C ILE A 9 -2.27 -0.56 3.54
N ALA A 10 -2.69 -0.81 4.77
CA ALA A 10 -3.31 -2.08 5.15
C ALA A 10 -4.59 -2.35 4.35
N PHE A 11 -5.44 -1.32 4.16
CA PHE A 11 -6.62 -1.40 3.31
C PHE A 11 -6.28 -1.77 1.86
N SER A 12 -5.23 -1.18 1.27
CA SER A 12 -4.82 -1.49 -0.10
C SER A 12 -4.40 -2.95 -0.27
N ILE A 13 -3.70 -3.50 0.72
CA ILE A 13 -3.30 -4.93 0.74
C ILE A 13 -4.54 -5.82 0.82
N LEU A 14 -5.48 -5.50 1.71
CA LEU A 14 -6.75 -6.22 1.85
C LEU A 14 -7.55 -6.19 0.54
N TYR A 15 -7.68 -5.01 -0.07
CA TYR A 15 -8.38 -4.84 -1.34
C TYR A 15 -7.78 -5.70 -2.45
N MET A 16 -6.46 -5.67 -2.63
CA MET A 16 -5.77 -6.47 -3.65
C MET A 16 -5.89 -7.98 -3.40
N ALA A 17 -5.89 -8.39 -2.14
CA ALA A 17 -6.09 -9.80 -1.79
C ALA A 17 -7.52 -10.27 -2.13
N ILE A 18 -8.55 -9.46 -1.82
CA ILE A 18 -9.94 -9.73 -2.21
C ILE A 18 -10.08 -9.77 -3.73
N GLU A 19 -9.48 -8.84 -4.46
CA GLU A 19 -9.51 -8.80 -5.92
C GLU A 19 -8.88 -10.06 -6.55
N ASN A 20 -7.80 -10.58 -5.96
CA ASN A 20 -7.20 -11.85 -6.38
C ASN A 20 -8.14 -13.04 -6.15
N ILE A 21 -8.93 -13.03 -5.07
CA ILE A 21 -9.94 -14.05 -4.78
C ILE A 21 -11.09 -13.99 -5.80
N LEU A 22 -11.53 -12.80 -6.18
CA LEU A 22 -12.66 -12.58 -7.09
C LEU A 22 -12.32 -12.78 -8.57
N LYS A 23 -11.06 -13.00 -8.96
CA LYS A 23 -10.64 -13.13 -10.36
C LYS A 23 -10.87 -11.86 -11.21
N SER A 24 -10.71 -10.69 -10.68
CA SER A 24 -10.84 -9.46 -11.45
C SER A 24 -9.84 -9.40 -12.62
N GLU A 25 -10.24 -8.80 -13.75
CA GLU A 25 -9.44 -8.68 -14.96
C GLU A 25 -8.10 -7.97 -14.70
N GLN A 26 -6.99 -8.61 -15.07
CA GLN A 26 -5.63 -8.11 -14.81
C GLN A 26 -5.31 -6.82 -15.56
N GLU A 27 -5.89 -6.62 -16.75
CA GLU A 27 -5.53 -5.52 -17.64
C GLU A 27 -5.88 -4.13 -17.08
N ARG A 28 -6.81 -4.04 -16.13
CA ARG A 28 -7.27 -2.76 -15.55
C ARG A 28 -6.71 -2.47 -14.15
N ARG A 29 -5.75 -3.25 -13.65
CA ARG A 29 -5.23 -3.09 -12.27
C ARG A 29 -4.15 -2.04 -12.13
N TRP A 30 -3.43 -1.71 -13.18
CA TRP A 30 -2.26 -0.85 -13.12
C TRP A 30 -2.52 0.54 -12.49
N PRO A 31 -3.68 1.24 -12.72
CA PRO A 31 -3.88 2.55 -12.09
C PRO A 31 -4.05 2.44 -10.57
N LEU A 32 -4.71 1.38 -10.09
CA LEU A 32 -4.88 1.13 -8.66
C LEU A 32 -3.56 0.75 -8.01
N VAL A 33 -2.78 -0.13 -8.65
CA VAL A 33 -1.46 -0.53 -8.17
C VAL A 33 -0.53 0.69 -8.09
N PHE A 34 -0.57 1.57 -9.10
CA PHE A 34 0.19 2.82 -9.09
C PHE A 34 -0.24 3.75 -7.95
N ALA A 35 -1.55 3.95 -7.77
CA ALA A 35 -2.09 4.77 -6.69
C ALA A 35 -1.73 4.21 -5.30
N PHE A 36 -1.83 2.89 -5.12
CA PHE A 36 -1.39 2.24 -3.88
C PHE A 36 0.12 2.36 -3.67
N GLY A 37 0.92 2.26 -4.74
CA GLY A 37 2.37 2.49 -4.67
C GLY A 37 2.73 3.89 -4.16
N LEU A 38 1.99 4.92 -4.59
CA LEU A 38 2.16 6.28 -4.07
C LEU A 38 1.83 6.36 -2.56
N LEU A 39 0.75 5.70 -2.10
CA LEU A 39 0.42 5.65 -0.67
C LEU A 39 1.51 4.95 0.15
N HIS A 40 2.07 3.86 -0.36
CA HIS A 40 3.20 3.17 0.28
C HIS A 40 4.43 4.07 0.36
N GLY A 41 4.72 4.82 -0.72
CA GLY A 41 5.82 5.79 -0.73
C GLY A 41 5.66 6.88 0.35
N PHE A 42 4.44 7.39 0.56
CA PHE A 42 4.16 8.30 1.67
C PHE A 42 4.41 7.65 3.04
N GLY A 43 3.99 6.39 3.23
CA GLY A 43 4.25 5.66 4.47
C GLY A 43 5.73 5.54 4.78
N PHE A 44 6.54 5.19 3.78
CA PHE A 44 7.99 5.15 3.91
C PHE A 44 8.62 6.51 4.25
N SER A 45 8.08 7.61 3.74
CA SER A 45 8.61 8.94 4.03
C SER A 45 8.51 9.30 5.51
N PHE A 46 7.48 8.85 6.23
CA PHE A 46 7.35 9.07 7.66
C PHE A 46 8.35 8.23 8.46
N ALA A 47 8.46 6.94 8.17
CA ALA A 47 9.46 6.07 8.82
C ALA A 47 10.87 6.58 8.58
N LEU A 48 11.14 7.07 7.38
CA LEU A 48 12.43 7.63 7.00
C LEU A 48 12.72 8.93 7.75
N SER A 49 11.74 9.81 7.94
CA SER A 49 11.93 11.09 8.63
C SER A 49 12.41 10.92 10.07
N GLU A 50 11.93 9.89 10.77
CA GLU A 50 12.38 9.55 12.12
C GLU A 50 13.83 9.06 12.13
N THR A 51 14.19 8.22 11.15
CA THR A 51 15.54 7.64 11.04
C THR A 51 16.57 8.67 10.57
N MET A 52 16.15 9.64 9.74
CA MET A 52 17.02 10.63 9.11
C MET A 52 17.27 11.88 9.96
N GLN A 53 16.68 12.00 11.15
CA GLN A 53 16.93 13.14 12.06
C GLN A 53 18.43 13.36 12.35
N PHE A 54 19.23 12.31 12.26
CA PHE A 54 20.68 12.34 12.50
C PHE A 54 21.54 12.48 11.24
N ALA A 55 20.94 12.55 10.05
CA ALA A 55 21.68 12.60 8.78
C ALA A 55 22.40 13.94 8.53
N GLY A 56 21.99 15.01 9.20
CA GLY A 56 22.63 16.33 9.13
C GLY A 56 22.89 16.81 7.69
N SER A 57 24.14 17.17 7.38
CA SER A 57 24.55 17.64 6.05
C SER A 57 24.51 16.56 4.94
N HIS A 58 24.36 15.29 5.30
CA HIS A 58 24.34 14.14 4.37
C HIS A 58 22.94 13.65 4.02
N LEU A 59 21.90 14.43 4.29
CA LEU A 59 20.50 14.04 4.12
C LEU A 59 20.21 13.50 2.70
N ILE A 60 20.65 14.20 1.66
CA ILE A 60 20.40 13.78 0.26
C ILE A 60 21.07 12.44 -0.05
N THR A 61 22.33 12.27 0.36
CA THR A 61 23.06 11.01 0.15
C THR A 61 22.39 9.85 0.88
N SER A 62 21.92 10.07 2.10
CA SER A 62 21.22 9.07 2.90
C SER A 62 19.88 8.68 2.29
N LEU A 63 19.12 9.66 1.78
CA LEU A 63 17.87 9.42 1.06
C LEU A 63 18.07 8.59 -0.21
N LEU A 64 19.07 8.93 -1.01
CA LEU A 64 19.37 8.18 -2.24
C LEU A 64 19.85 6.77 -1.92
N ALA A 65 20.72 6.59 -0.93
CA ALA A 65 21.20 5.29 -0.51
C ALA A 65 20.06 4.41 0.04
N PHE A 66 19.16 4.98 0.82
CA PHE A 66 17.98 4.27 1.33
C PHE A 66 17.07 3.82 0.19
N ASN A 67 16.68 4.72 -0.72
CA ASN A 67 15.81 4.38 -1.84
C ASN A 67 16.43 3.29 -2.72
N LEU A 68 17.72 3.41 -3.04
CA LEU A 68 18.45 2.38 -3.79
C LEU A 68 18.45 1.04 -3.05
N GLY A 69 18.67 1.05 -1.74
CA GLY A 69 18.64 -0.15 -0.91
C GLY A 69 17.28 -0.84 -0.90
N VAL A 70 16.19 -0.06 -0.76
CA VAL A 70 14.83 -0.58 -0.83
C VAL A 70 14.53 -1.20 -2.20
N GLU A 71 14.90 -0.52 -3.29
CA GLU A 71 14.69 -1.00 -4.66
C GLU A 71 15.44 -2.30 -4.93
N LEU A 72 16.70 -2.36 -4.57
CA LEU A 72 17.52 -3.59 -4.69
C LEU A 72 16.95 -4.73 -3.84
N GLY A 73 16.48 -4.44 -2.63
CA GLY A 73 15.83 -5.42 -1.76
C GLY A 73 14.54 -5.97 -2.38
N GLN A 74 13.70 -5.12 -2.95
CA GLN A 74 12.48 -5.51 -3.64
C GLN A 74 12.76 -6.39 -4.86
N ILE A 75 13.72 -6.00 -5.71
CA ILE A 75 14.15 -6.79 -6.87
C ILE A 75 14.64 -8.16 -6.42
N LEU A 76 15.47 -8.23 -5.39
CA LEU A 76 16.00 -9.48 -4.85
C LEU A 76 14.84 -10.41 -4.40
N ILE A 77 13.88 -9.87 -3.64
CA ILE A 77 12.72 -10.64 -3.18
C ILE A 77 11.90 -11.17 -4.37
N VAL A 78 11.63 -10.35 -5.37
CA VAL A 78 10.88 -10.75 -6.57
C VAL A 78 11.64 -11.84 -7.33
N CYS A 79 12.97 -11.68 -7.52
CA CYS A 79 13.81 -12.66 -8.19
C CYS A 79 13.87 -14.02 -7.47
N LEU A 80 13.70 -14.03 -6.15
CA LEU A 80 13.64 -15.25 -5.35
C LEU A 80 12.25 -15.88 -5.34
N ILE A 81 11.21 -15.07 -5.10
CA ILE A 81 9.85 -15.58 -4.88
C ILE A 81 9.19 -16.02 -6.18
N VAL A 82 9.37 -15.29 -7.29
CA VAL A 82 8.72 -15.64 -8.56
C VAL A 82 9.11 -17.02 -9.09
N PRO A 83 10.40 -17.42 -9.13
CA PRO A 83 10.77 -18.78 -9.52
C PRO A 83 10.20 -19.85 -8.58
N ILE A 84 10.18 -19.59 -7.27
CA ILE A 84 9.63 -20.54 -6.27
C ILE A 84 8.14 -20.75 -6.51
N ILE A 85 7.38 -19.69 -6.72
CA ILE A 85 5.93 -19.78 -7.02
C ILE A 85 5.70 -20.51 -8.34
N ASN A 86 6.47 -20.21 -9.39
CA ASN A 86 6.37 -20.88 -10.67
C ASN A 86 6.64 -22.40 -10.53
N LEU A 87 7.64 -22.78 -9.74
CA LEU A 87 7.95 -24.18 -9.47
C LEU A 87 6.79 -24.88 -8.76
N ILE A 88 6.19 -24.22 -7.74
CA ILE A 88 5.03 -24.74 -7.03
C ILE A 88 3.83 -24.92 -7.99
N PHE A 89 3.60 -23.97 -8.88
CA PHE A 89 2.52 -24.04 -9.86
C PHE A 89 2.72 -25.19 -10.86
N GLN A 90 3.94 -25.39 -11.35
CA GLN A 90 4.26 -26.50 -12.24
C GLN A 90 4.03 -27.88 -11.59
N TRP A 91 4.35 -27.99 -10.30
CA TRP A 91 4.20 -29.25 -9.57
C TRP A 91 2.75 -29.55 -9.21
N THR A 92 2.00 -28.56 -8.77
CA THR A 92 0.63 -28.77 -8.25
C THR A 92 -0.44 -28.66 -9.33
N LYS A 93 -0.19 -27.97 -10.46
CA LYS A 93 -1.18 -27.68 -11.52
C LYS A 93 -2.49 -27.02 -11.00
N LYS A 94 -2.45 -26.47 -9.79
CA LYS A 94 -3.61 -25.85 -9.09
C LYS A 94 -3.34 -24.39 -8.75
N GLU A 95 -2.91 -23.62 -9.74
CA GLU A 95 -2.55 -22.21 -9.58
C GLU A 95 -3.64 -21.40 -8.84
N ARG A 96 -4.89 -21.58 -9.28
CA ARG A 96 -6.03 -20.87 -8.70
C ARG A 96 -6.22 -21.18 -7.22
N PHE A 97 -6.11 -22.43 -6.85
CA PHE A 97 -6.30 -22.86 -5.46
C PHE A 97 -5.22 -22.27 -4.54
N ILE A 98 -3.96 -22.28 -4.98
CA ILE A 98 -2.84 -21.72 -4.24
C ILE A 98 -3.00 -20.20 -4.12
N THR A 99 -3.33 -19.51 -5.22
CA THR A 99 -3.57 -18.07 -5.22
C THR A 99 -4.67 -17.69 -4.23
N VAL A 100 -5.78 -18.42 -4.20
CA VAL A 100 -6.88 -18.15 -3.28
C VAL A 100 -6.44 -18.35 -1.81
N ILE A 101 -5.75 -19.46 -1.49
CA ILE A 101 -5.28 -19.73 -0.13
C ILE A 101 -4.34 -18.60 0.34
N VAL A 102 -3.33 -18.27 -0.47
CA VAL A 102 -2.37 -17.21 -0.13
C VAL A 102 -3.10 -15.87 0.04
N SER A 103 -4.02 -15.55 -0.87
CA SER A 103 -4.79 -14.30 -0.80
C SER A 103 -5.69 -14.24 0.44
N VAL A 104 -6.29 -15.36 0.87
CA VAL A 104 -7.08 -15.40 2.12
C VAL A 104 -6.19 -15.17 3.34
N LEU A 105 -5.00 -15.77 3.40
CA LEU A 105 -4.06 -15.54 4.51
C LEU A 105 -3.60 -14.08 4.55
N VAL A 106 -3.25 -13.49 3.39
CA VAL A 106 -2.87 -12.09 3.28
C VAL A 106 -4.04 -11.18 3.67
N ALA A 107 -5.26 -11.46 3.20
CA ALA A 107 -6.45 -10.70 3.54
C ALA A 107 -6.72 -10.72 5.06
N HIS A 108 -6.58 -11.88 5.71
CA HIS A 108 -6.76 -12.03 7.14
C HIS A 108 -5.75 -11.17 7.93
N THR A 109 -4.48 -11.24 7.58
CA THR A 109 -3.43 -10.45 8.22
C THR A 109 -3.64 -8.95 7.99
N ALA A 110 -3.95 -8.55 6.75
CA ALA A 110 -4.19 -7.15 6.39
C ALA A 110 -5.44 -6.59 7.11
N TRP A 111 -6.48 -7.40 7.29
CA TRP A 111 -7.67 -7.05 8.04
C TRP A 111 -7.33 -6.68 9.50
N HIS A 112 -6.62 -7.54 10.21
CA HIS A 112 -6.21 -7.27 11.59
C HIS A 112 -5.33 -6.02 11.67
N TRP A 113 -4.33 -5.90 10.80
CA TRP A 113 -3.47 -4.74 10.78
C TRP A 113 -4.23 -3.45 10.48
N MET A 114 -5.20 -3.48 9.58
CA MET A 114 -6.04 -2.33 9.26
C MET A 114 -6.83 -1.85 10.50
N PHE A 115 -7.41 -2.78 11.27
CA PHE A 115 -8.15 -2.41 12.49
C PHE A 115 -7.22 -1.86 13.57
N ASP A 116 -6.07 -2.46 13.79
CA ASP A 116 -5.08 -1.96 14.75
C ASP A 116 -4.66 -0.52 14.42
N ARG A 117 -4.39 -0.24 13.13
CA ARG A 117 -4.03 1.12 12.69
C ARG A 117 -5.21 2.09 12.75
N TYR A 118 -6.40 1.62 12.47
CA TYR A 118 -7.62 2.41 12.57
C TYR A 118 -7.91 2.85 14.02
N GLU A 119 -7.72 1.99 15.01
CA GLU A 119 -7.85 2.34 16.42
C GLU A 119 -6.83 3.42 16.82
N VAL A 120 -5.57 3.27 16.41
CA VAL A 120 -4.53 4.28 16.63
C VAL A 120 -4.90 5.60 15.95
N MET A 121 -5.47 5.53 14.73
CA MET A 121 -5.93 6.71 14.00
C MET A 121 -7.07 7.44 14.72
N GLN A 122 -8.03 6.72 15.32
CA GLN A 122 -9.12 7.33 16.08
C GLN A 122 -8.63 8.03 17.34
N ALA A 123 -7.59 7.50 17.98
CA ALA A 123 -6.97 8.12 19.15
C ALA A 123 -6.08 9.32 18.80
N TYR A 124 -5.75 9.50 17.51
CA TYR A 124 -4.86 10.56 17.05
C TYR A 124 -5.58 11.93 17.03
N ASN A 125 -4.95 12.93 17.66
CA ASN A 125 -5.50 14.26 17.71
C ASN A 125 -5.20 15.03 16.41
N PHE A 126 -6.23 15.20 15.57
CA PHE A 126 -6.11 15.92 14.29
C PHE A 126 -6.18 17.45 14.39
N SER A 127 -6.34 18.03 15.59
CA SER A 127 -6.48 19.49 15.75
C SER A 127 -5.27 20.27 15.22
N GLY A 128 -4.06 19.75 15.43
CA GLY A 128 -2.84 20.36 14.89
C GLY A 128 -2.70 20.30 13.36
N PHE A 129 -3.48 19.45 12.69
CA PHE A 129 -3.48 19.32 11.24
C PHE A 129 -4.22 20.48 10.54
N LEU A 130 -5.24 21.03 11.19
CA LEU A 130 -6.06 22.11 10.64
C LEU A 130 -5.46 23.50 10.92
N ASP A 131 -4.61 23.63 11.95
CA ASP A 131 -4.11 24.91 12.42
C ASP A 131 -2.86 25.45 11.69
N HIS A 132 -2.16 24.63 10.90
CA HIS A 132 -0.94 25.05 10.20
C HIS A 132 -1.24 25.49 8.76
N SER A 133 -1.32 26.78 8.53
CA SER A 133 -1.58 27.41 7.23
C SER A 133 -0.58 27.05 6.11
N GLY A 134 0.63 26.60 6.44
CA GLY A 134 1.61 26.10 5.47
C GLY A 134 1.40 24.65 5.04
N SER A 135 0.72 23.85 5.84
CA SER A 135 0.38 22.45 5.55
C SER A 135 -0.89 22.30 4.70
N SER A 136 -1.63 23.40 4.50
CA SER A 136 -2.93 23.41 3.83
C SER A 136 -2.88 22.83 2.42
N ILE A 137 -1.88 23.17 1.60
CA ILE A 137 -1.76 22.67 0.21
C ILE A 137 -1.48 21.18 0.19
N ILE A 138 -0.55 20.70 1.01
CA ILE A 138 -0.20 19.27 1.13
C ILE A 138 -1.41 18.47 1.59
N ASN A 139 -2.16 18.99 2.56
CA ASN A 139 -3.36 18.38 3.09
C ASN A 139 -4.45 18.25 2.02
N TRP A 140 -4.68 19.31 1.24
CA TRP A 140 -5.63 19.29 0.14
C TRP A 140 -5.22 18.33 -0.98
N VAL A 141 -3.92 18.23 -1.28
CA VAL A 141 -3.39 17.25 -2.23
C VAL A 141 -3.67 15.82 -1.75
N ILE A 142 -3.38 15.53 -0.48
CA ILE A 142 -3.63 14.19 0.10
C ILE A 142 -5.13 13.87 0.10
N VAL A 143 -5.98 14.79 0.55
CA VAL A 143 -7.44 14.60 0.54
C VAL A 143 -7.95 14.37 -0.88
N SER A 144 -7.52 15.19 -1.86
CA SER A 144 -7.90 15.03 -3.26
C SER A 144 -7.48 13.68 -3.81
N PHE A 145 -6.26 13.23 -3.49
CA PHE A 145 -5.75 11.94 -3.90
C PHE A 145 -6.58 10.78 -3.32
N VAL A 146 -6.92 10.84 -2.03
CA VAL A 146 -7.77 9.84 -1.37
C VAL A 146 -9.17 9.81 -1.99
N VAL A 147 -9.76 10.96 -2.25
CA VAL A 147 -11.09 11.06 -2.91
C VAL A 147 -11.07 10.43 -4.30
N VAL A 148 -10.04 10.73 -5.11
CA VAL A 148 -9.87 10.11 -6.43
C VAL A 148 -9.70 8.61 -6.33
N LEU A 149 -8.90 8.13 -5.38
CA LEU A 149 -8.68 6.70 -5.15
C LEU A 149 -9.99 5.99 -4.77
N VAL A 150 -10.74 6.55 -3.82
CA VAL A 150 -12.05 6.01 -3.41
C VAL A 150 -13.03 6.00 -4.60
N TYR A 151 -13.07 7.07 -5.39
CA TYR A 151 -13.88 7.12 -6.61
C TYR A 151 -13.51 6.01 -7.62
N LEU A 152 -12.22 5.80 -7.87
CA LEU A 152 -11.75 4.75 -8.79
C LEU A 152 -12.14 3.36 -8.30
N ILE A 153 -12.02 3.10 -6.99
CA ILE A 153 -12.43 1.83 -6.37
C ILE A 153 -13.93 1.63 -6.51
N LEU A 154 -14.74 2.61 -6.12
CA LEU A 154 -16.20 2.52 -6.20
C LEU A 154 -16.71 2.34 -7.63
N ARG A 155 -16.15 3.10 -8.59
CA ARG A 155 -16.46 2.97 -10.01
C ARG A 155 -16.15 1.56 -10.51
N ARG A 156 -15.03 0.99 -10.09
CA ARG A 156 -14.65 -0.35 -10.49
C ARG A 156 -15.56 -1.42 -9.91
N LEU A 157 -15.88 -1.32 -8.61
CA LEU A 157 -16.83 -2.23 -7.95
C LEU A 157 -18.21 -2.15 -8.58
N PHE A 158 -18.68 -0.95 -8.90
CA PHE A 158 -19.98 -0.76 -9.56
C PHE A 158 -20.02 -1.42 -10.95
N ASN A 159 -18.97 -1.27 -11.75
CA ASN A 159 -18.89 -1.91 -13.06
C ASN A 159 -18.86 -3.45 -12.95
N GLN A 160 -18.21 -4.01 -11.92
CA GLN A 160 -18.18 -5.46 -11.69
C GLN A 160 -19.51 -6.05 -11.24
N ILE A 161 -20.39 -5.25 -10.62
CA ILE A 161 -21.71 -5.70 -10.16
C ILE A 161 -22.72 -5.64 -11.32
N MET A 162 -22.50 -4.77 -12.29
CA MET A 162 -23.41 -4.55 -13.41
C MET A 162 -23.13 -5.44 -14.63
N GLU A 163 -21.98 -6.13 -14.69
CA GLU A 163 -21.63 -7.17 -15.67
C GLU A 163 -22.01 -8.57 -15.13
#